data_eeb55e1c19bf223069cc7a532a12af32
#
_entry.id   eeb55e1c19bf223069cc7a532a12af32
#
_cell.length_a   1.000
_cell.length_b   1.000
_cell.length_c   1.000
_cell.angle_alpha   90.00
_cell.angle_beta   90.00
_cell.angle_gamma   90.00
#
_symmetry.space_group_name_H-M   'P 1'
#
loop_
_entity.id
_entity.type
_entity.pdbx_description
1 polymer ?
#
loop_
_entity_poly.entity_id
_entity_poly.type
_entity_poly.pdbx_seq_one_letter_code
_entity_poly.pdbx_strand_id
1 'polypeptide(L)'
;MSYLNTENIARSKDGVEYHPLRPFLPENAKVLFLGSFPPQRKRWCMDFYYPNFINDHWRIEGQIFFGDKNHFVDLEAKRFKIDEIVAFCQEKGLAFFDTSTAIRRLQDNASDKFLEVVEPTDIRALISQLPHLRAIVTTGEKATETICNSLGILTIPKVNTFVTTPLAIRRGAGGEADSSLFTLNSQLEDNFQFSILNSQLVLYRLPSSSRAYPLSFDKKVEAYRKCLGSYISDFRL
;
A
#
# COMPACT_ATOMS: atom_id res chain seq x y z
N MET A 1 12.86 14.22 9.48
CA MET A 1 11.46 14.40 10.00
C MET A 1 11.04 13.14 10.71
N SER A 2 10.25 13.21 11.78
CA SER A 2 9.69 12.01 12.43
C SER A 2 8.36 11.64 11.79
N TYR A 3 8.23 10.39 11.37
CA TYR A 3 6.97 9.84 10.84
C TYR A 3 6.07 9.27 11.93
N LEU A 4 6.53 9.26 13.18
CA LEU A 4 5.76 8.80 14.33
C LEU A 4 4.63 9.76 14.68
N ASN A 5 3.48 9.19 14.97
CA ASN A 5 2.34 9.86 15.58
C ASN A 5 2.36 9.60 17.09
N THR A 6 3.07 10.44 17.82
CA THR A 6 3.27 10.27 19.28
C THR A 6 1.96 10.41 20.06
N GLU A 7 1.01 11.20 19.58
CA GLU A 7 -0.32 11.34 20.18
C GLU A 7 -1.11 10.03 20.11
N ASN A 8 -1.11 9.38 18.94
CA ASN A 8 -1.76 8.10 18.76
C ASN A 8 -1.10 6.98 19.57
N ILE A 9 0.24 6.99 19.69
CA ILE A 9 0.96 6.06 20.55
C ILE A 9 0.53 6.25 22.01
N ALA A 10 0.43 7.48 22.47
CA ALA A 10 -0.01 7.81 23.82
C ALA A 10 -1.50 7.46 24.08
N ARG A 11 -2.36 7.53 23.05
CA ARG A 11 -3.77 7.11 23.11
C ARG A 11 -3.97 5.61 23.17
N SER A 12 -3.00 4.83 22.72
CA SER A 12 -3.10 3.36 22.66
C SER A 12 -3.18 2.77 24.06
N LYS A 13 -4.37 2.29 24.46
CA LYS A 13 -4.64 1.69 25.77
C LYS A 13 -5.90 0.81 25.69
N ASP A 14 -6.17 0.07 26.73
CA ASP A 14 -7.37 -0.78 26.90
C ASP A 14 -7.51 -1.81 25.75
N GLY A 15 -6.39 -2.32 25.24
CA GLY A 15 -6.36 -3.27 24.13
C GLY A 15 -6.59 -2.67 22.74
N VAL A 16 -6.82 -1.36 22.63
CA VAL A 16 -6.91 -0.65 21.35
C VAL A 16 -5.57 -0.01 21.03
N GLU A 17 -5.04 -0.32 19.84
CA GLU A 17 -3.82 0.29 19.30
C GLU A 17 -4.20 1.30 18.22
N TYR A 18 -3.79 2.56 18.37
CA TYR A 18 -3.93 3.60 17.36
C TYR A 18 -2.71 3.65 16.46
N HIS A 19 -2.92 4.01 15.19
CA HIS A 19 -1.87 3.96 14.18
C HIS A 19 -0.66 4.82 14.56
N PRO A 20 0.54 4.22 14.71
CA PRO A 20 1.69 4.91 15.26
C PRO A 20 2.46 5.76 14.25
N LEU A 21 2.10 5.69 12.96
CA LEU A 21 2.70 6.50 11.90
C LEU A 21 1.71 7.51 11.34
N ARG A 22 2.22 8.63 10.85
CA ARG A 22 1.46 9.59 10.03
C ARG A 22 1.46 9.11 8.58
N PRO A 23 0.39 9.39 7.79
CA PRO A 23 0.40 9.11 6.36
C PRO A 23 1.62 9.75 5.67
N PHE A 24 2.25 9.00 4.76
CA PHE A 24 3.31 9.50 3.91
C PHE A 24 2.74 9.76 2.51
N LEU A 25 2.54 11.02 2.17
CA LEU A 25 1.79 11.47 1.00
C LEU A 25 2.61 12.48 0.18
N PRO A 26 3.59 12.06 -0.63
CA PRO A 26 4.29 12.95 -1.54
C PRO A 26 3.32 13.60 -2.54
N GLU A 27 3.49 14.88 -2.86
CA GLU A 27 2.61 15.62 -3.77
C GLU A 27 2.50 14.98 -5.16
N ASN A 28 3.58 14.37 -5.65
CA ASN A 28 3.66 13.69 -6.93
C ASN A 28 3.20 12.22 -6.87
N ALA A 29 2.57 11.78 -5.79
CA ALA A 29 2.24 10.37 -5.59
C ALA A 29 1.30 9.85 -6.69
N LYS A 30 1.73 8.78 -7.34
CA LYS A 30 0.99 8.04 -8.37
C LYS A 30 0.42 6.74 -7.85
N VAL A 31 1.05 6.16 -6.84
CA VAL A 31 0.67 4.88 -6.23
C VAL A 31 0.58 5.05 -4.72
N LEU A 32 -0.54 4.62 -4.13
CA LEU A 32 -0.73 4.55 -2.68
C LEU A 32 -0.71 3.08 -2.24
N PHE A 33 0.31 2.70 -1.50
CA PHE A 33 0.36 1.41 -0.84
C PHE A 33 -0.42 1.44 0.48
N LEU A 34 -1.28 0.42 0.67
CA LEU A 34 -2.04 0.23 1.89
C LEU A 34 -1.79 -1.18 2.44
N GLY A 35 -1.20 -1.24 3.63
CA GLY A 35 -1.22 -2.43 4.48
C GLY A 35 -2.48 -2.51 5.32
N SER A 36 -2.55 -3.45 6.24
CA SER A 36 -3.64 -3.58 7.22
C SER A 36 -3.41 -2.68 8.43
N PHE A 37 -2.28 -2.87 9.09
CA PHE A 37 -1.80 -2.13 10.25
C PHE A 37 -0.34 -2.54 10.54
N PRO A 38 0.50 -1.66 11.10
CA PRO A 38 1.88 -1.99 11.41
C PRO A 38 2.01 -3.16 12.41
N PRO A 39 3.08 -3.97 12.34
CA PRO A 39 3.35 -4.97 13.35
C PRO A 39 3.68 -4.29 14.68
N GLN A 40 3.66 -5.07 15.78
CA GLN A 40 4.05 -4.57 17.10
C GLN A 40 5.44 -3.93 17.09
N ARG A 41 5.61 -2.87 17.86
CA ARG A 41 6.84 -2.05 17.92
C ARG A 41 8.13 -2.87 18.15
N LYS A 42 8.07 -3.94 18.92
CA LYS A 42 9.22 -4.85 19.16
C LYS A 42 9.80 -5.50 17.89
N ARG A 43 9.06 -5.44 16.76
CA ARG A 43 9.47 -5.99 15.45
C ARG A 43 10.02 -4.95 14.49
N TRP A 44 10.08 -3.69 14.91
CA TRP A 44 10.50 -2.59 14.06
C TRP A 44 12.01 -2.42 14.06
N CYS A 45 12.58 -2.17 12.91
CA CYS A 45 13.97 -1.75 12.74
C CYS A 45 14.10 -0.32 12.20
N MET A 46 12.98 0.36 11.91
CA MET A 46 12.90 1.76 11.50
C MET A 46 11.52 2.36 11.81
N ASP A 47 11.42 3.68 11.84
CA ASP A 47 10.17 4.43 12.10
C ASP A 47 9.48 4.84 10.80
N PHE A 48 9.19 3.85 9.95
CA PHE A 48 8.52 4.03 8.67
C PHE A 48 7.73 2.78 8.29
N TYR A 49 7.09 2.76 7.12
CA TYR A 49 6.25 1.65 6.63
C TYR A 49 7.06 0.38 6.36
N TYR A 50 6.42 -0.77 6.50
CA TYR A 50 7.07 -2.09 6.42
C TYR A 50 8.32 -2.20 7.31
N PRO A 51 8.20 -1.86 8.60
CA PRO A 51 9.35 -1.67 9.50
C PRO A 51 10.04 -2.97 9.92
N ASN A 52 9.44 -4.13 9.69
CA ASN A 52 10.00 -5.40 10.12
C ASN A 52 11.13 -5.83 9.18
N PHE A 53 12.34 -5.98 9.73
CA PHE A 53 13.54 -6.35 8.96
C PHE A 53 13.41 -7.65 8.16
N ILE A 54 12.58 -8.60 8.62
CA ILE A 54 12.31 -9.84 7.89
C ILE A 54 11.17 -9.72 6.87
N ASN A 55 10.55 -8.54 6.68
CA ASN A 55 9.63 -8.27 5.59
C ASN A 55 10.42 -7.98 4.31
N ASP A 56 9.92 -8.43 3.16
CA ASP A 56 10.64 -8.30 1.90
C ASP A 56 10.27 -7.04 1.09
N HIS A 57 9.35 -6.19 1.54
CA HIS A 57 8.89 -5.04 0.75
C HIS A 57 10.05 -4.19 0.19
N TRP A 58 10.91 -3.68 1.07
CA TRP A 58 12.05 -2.85 0.63
C TRP A 58 13.11 -3.61 -0.14
N ARG A 59 13.17 -4.95 0.02
CA ARG A 59 14.03 -5.80 -0.81
C ARG A 59 13.45 -6.00 -2.20
N ILE A 60 12.14 -6.10 -2.31
CA ILE A 60 11.43 -6.17 -3.60
C ILE A 60 11.64 -4.87 -4.36
N GLU A 61 11.43 -3.71 -3.71
CA GLU A 61 11.66 -2.40 -4.33
C GLU A 61 13.13 -2.22 -4.75
N GLY A 62 14.09 -2.58 -3.91
CA GLY A 62 15.52 -2.56 -4.24
C GLY A 62 15.84 -3.42 -5.47
N GLN A 63 15.28 -4.63 -5.53
CA GLN A 63 15.47 -5.53 -6.68
C GLN A 63 14.85 -4.99 -7.96
N ILE A 64 13.68 -4.36 -7.87
CA ILE A 64 12.97 -3.82 -9.04
C ILE A 64 13.69 -2.61 -9.61
N PHE A 65 14.03 -1.64 -8.78
CA PHE A 65 14.50 -0.33 -9.25
C PHE A 65 16.02 -0.22 -9.37
N PHE A 66 16.78 -1.04 -8.65
CA PHE A 66 18.25 -0.96 -8.59
C PHE A 66 18.94 -2.27 -8.98
N GLY A 67 18.18 -3.36 -9.19
CA GLY A 67 18.78 -4.68 -9.46
C GLY A 67 19.44 -5.32 -8.24
N ASP A 68 19.32 -4.71 -7.08
CA ASP A 68 19.93 -5.16 -5.82
C ASP A 68 18.89 -5.24 -4.70
N LYS A 69 18.56 -6.44 -4.27
CA LYS A 69 17.63 -6.66 -3.14
C LYS A 69 18.11 -6.08 -1.81
N ASN A 70 19.39 -5.77 -1.70
CA ASN A 70 19.97 -5.20 -0.48
C ASN A 70 20.21 -3.69 -0.58
N HIS A 71 19.79 -3.03 -1.66
CA HIS A 71 19.99 -1.61 -1.87
C HIS A 71 19.59 -0.77 -0.64
N PHE A 72 18.42 -1.01 -0.10
CA PHE A 72 17.89 -0.32 1.07
C PHE A 72 18.23 -0.99 2.42
N VAL A 73 19.15 -1.96 2.42
CA VAL A 73 19.44 -2.78 3.60
C VAL A 73 20.81 -2.47 4.16
N ASP A 74 20.87 -2.13 5.43
CA ASP A 74 22.08 -2.16 6.23
C ASP A 74 22.16 -3.56 6.90
N LEU A 75 22.97 -4.43 6.30
CA LEU A 75 23.09 -5.82 6.77
C LEU A 75 23.80 -5.92 8.11
N GLU A 76 24.74 -5.03 8.37
CA GLU A 76 25.54 -5.01 9.60
C GLU A 76 24.70 -4.56 10.79
N ALA A 77 23.99 -3.44 10.64
CA ALA A 77 23.09 -2.93 11.68
C ALA A 77 21.71 -3.63 11.71
N LYS A 78 21.44 -4.55 10.78
CA LYS A 78 20.13 -5.25 10.64
C LYS A 78 18.94 -4.29 10.63
N ARG A 79 19.04 -3.23 9.85
CA ARG A 79 17.99 -2.21 9.69
C ARG A 79 17.84 -1.82 8.22
N PHE A 80 16.77 -1.10 7.91
CA PHE A 80 16.61 -0.45 6.62
C PHE A 80 17.15 0.98 6.67
N LYS A 81 17.63 1.46 5.52
CA LYS A 81 18.17 2.80 5.31
C LYS A 81 17.03 3.78 5.05
N ILE A 82 16.39 4.26 6.12
CA ILE A 82 15.16 5.05 6.07
C ILE A 82 15.28 6.29 5.19
N ASP A 83 16.39 7.02 5.25
CA ASP A 83 16.55 8.26 4.49
C ASP A 83 16.62 8.00 2.98
N GLU A 84 17.30 6.91 2.56
CA GLU A 84 17.35 6.47 1.16
C GLU A 84 15.95 6.01 0.69
N ILE A 85 15.22 5.28 1.53
CA ILE A 85 13.84 4.84 1.24
C ILE A 85 12.91 6.02 1.05
N VAL A 86 12.96 7.00 1.95
CA VAL A 86 12.09 8.19 1.88
C VAL A 86 12.38 8.99 0.63
N ALA A 87 13.65 9.24 0.32
CA ALA A 87 14.07 9.95 -0.89
C ALA A 87 13.59 9.21 -2.16
N PHE A 88 13.75 7.90 -2.19
CA PHE A 88 13.25 7.04 -3.28
C PHE A 88 11.73 7.15 -3.44
N CYS A 89 10.97 7.05 -2.34
CA CYS A 89 9.52 7.14 -2.39
C CYS A 89 9.03 8.50 -2.88
N GLN A 90 9.70 9.59 -2.46
CA GLN A 90 9.42 10.93 -2.96
C GLN A 90 9.72 11.06 -4.45
N GLU A 91 10.87 10.56 -4.91
CA GLU A 91 11.25 10.59 -6.33
C GLU A 91 10.27 9.82 -7.20
N LYS A 92 9.90 8.60 -6.79
CA LYS A 92 9.05 7.71 -7.59
C LYS A 92 7.54 7.99 -7.45
N GLY A 93 7.15 8.85 -6.51
CA GLY A 93 5.74 9.13 -6.25
C GLY A 93 5.01 7.95 -5.61
N LEU A 94 5.61 7.34 -4.59
CA LEU A 94 5.03 6.27 -3.79
C LEU A 94 4.53 6.83 -2.46
N ALA A 95 3.23 6.71 -2.22
CA ALA A 95 2.59 7.06 -0.95
C ALA A 95 2.32 5.81 -0.12
N PHE A 96 2.26 5.97 1.21
CA PHE A 96 2.04 4.88 2.14
C PHE A 96 1.09 5.26 3.26
N PHE A 97 0.18 4.36 3.56
CA PHE A 97 -0.59 4.31 4.79
C PHE A 97 -1.11 2.87 5.02
N ASP A 98 -2.05 2.70 5.95
CA ASP A 98 -2.71 1.43 6.24
C ASP A 98 -4.23 1.61 6.18
N THR A 99 -4.96 0.52 6.02
CA THR A 99 -6.43 0.54 5.90
C THR A 99 -7.17 0.73 7.22
N SER A 100 -6.44 0.74 8.34
CA SER A 100 -7.00 0.93 9.67
C SER A 100 -6.22 1.97 10.45
N THR A 101 -6.93 2.89 11.12
CA THR A 101 -6.37 3.88 12.04
C THR A 101 -6.38 3.42 13.50
N ALA A 102 -7.25 2.45 13.83
CA ALA A 102 -7.23 1.77 15.13
C ALA A 102 -7.63 0.30 15.00
N ILE A 103 -6.96 -0.55 15.77
CA ILE A 103 -7.19 -2.00 15.80
C ILE A 103 -7.18 -2.54 17.22
N ARG A 104 -7.71 -3.76 17.39
CA ARG A 104 -7.45 -4.62 18.54
C ARG A 104 -6.74 -5.89 18.08
N ARG A 105 -5.60 -6.24 18.72
CA ARG A 105 -4.93 -7.51 18.46
C ARG A 105 -5.54 -8.59 19.32
N LEU A 106 -6.11 -9.60 18.66
CA LEU A 106 -6.71 -10.72 19.36
C LEU A 106 -5.66 -11.76 19.82
N GLN A 107 -4.46 -11.70 19.23
CA GLN A 107 -3.34 -12.57 19.59
C GLN A 107 -1.99 -11.84 19.50
N ASP A 108 -1.03 -12.21 20.34
CA ASP A 108 0.33 -11.64 20.32
C ASP A 108 1.18 -12.22 19.16
N ASN A 109 0.72 -12.09 17.93
CA ASN A 109 1.46 -12.50 16.74
C ASN A 109 1.43 -11.42 15.65
N ALA A 110 2.16 -11.63 14.55
CA ALA A 110 2.25 -10.66 13.46
C ALA A 110 1.27 -10.95 12.32
N SER A 111 0.32 -11.87 12.51
CA SER A 111 -0.63 -12.23 11.47
C SER A 111 -1.82 -11.26 11.47
N ASP A 112 -2.09 -10.66 10.33
CA ASP A 112 -3.23 -9.77 10.12
C ASP A 112 -4.58 -10.45 10.32
N LYS A 113 -4.60 -11.79 10.27
CA LYS A 113 -5.80 -12.60 10.51
C LYS A 113 -6.41 -12.36 11.91
N PHE A 114 -5.59 -11.96 12.87
CA PHE A 114 -6.01 -11.72 14.25
C PHE A 114 -6.12 -10.22 14.58
N LEU A 115 -6.27 -9.37 13.56
CA LEU A 115 -6.56 -7.95 13.72
C LEU A 115 -8.07 -7.71 13.62
N GLU A 116 -8.67 -7.21 14.69
CA GLU A 116 -10.00 -6.62 14.68
C GLU A 116 -9.87 -5.13 14.34
N VAL A 117 -10.49 -4.71 13.25
CA VAL A 117 -10.53 -3.29 12.87
C VAL A 117 -11.52 -2.56 13.77
N VAL A 118 -11.02 -1.62 14.56
CA VAL A 118 -11.84 -0.76 15.43
C VAL A 118 -12.24 0.50 14.67
N GLU A 119 -11.28 1.08 13.93
CA GLU A 119 -11.46 2.31 13.18
C GLU A 119 -10.81 2.15 11.80
N PRO A 120 -11.60 2.02 10.71
CA PRO A 120 -11.03 2.00 9.37
C PRO A 120 -10.53 3.39 8.99
N THR A 121 -9.51 3.44 8.12
CA THR A 121 -9.01 4.68 7.55
C THR A 121 -10.07 5.32 6.64
N ASP A 122 -10.29 6.63 6.78
CA ASP A 122 -11.05 7.40 5.79
C ASP A 122 -10.24 7.52 4.49
N ILE A 123 -10.45 6.54 3.62
CA ILE A 123 -9.74 6.45 2.33
C ILE A 123 -10.09 7.62 1.42
N ARG A 124 -11.31 8.15 1.49
CA ARG A 124 -11.73 9.30 0.65
C ARG A 124 -10.97 10.57 1.05
N ALA A 125 -10.88 10.84 2.35
CA ALA A 125 -10.10 11.95 2.87
C ALA A 125 -8.60 11.79 2.57
N LEU A 126 -8.08 10.56 2.61
CA LEU A 126 -6.67 10.29 2.31
C LEU A 126 -6.35 10.56 0.83
N ILE A 127 -7.13 10.02 -0.10
CA ILE A 127 -6.88 10.19 -1.53
C ILE A 127 -7.17 11.61 -2.04
N SER A 128 -8.02 12.38 -1.37
CA SER A 128 -8.29 13.78 -1.73
C SER A 128 -7.02 14.66 -1.65
N GLN A 129 -6.01 14.22 -0.92
CA GLN A 129 -4.71 14.87 -0.78
C GLN A 129 -3.71 14.47 -1.88
N LEU A 130 -4.08 13.55 -2.79
CA LEU A 130 -3.20 12.94 -3.78
C LEU A 130 -3.72 13.20 -5.21
N PRO A 131 -3.53 14.41 -5.76
CA PRO A 131 -4.12 14.82 -7.05
C PRO A 131 -3.59 14.03 -8.26
N HIS A 132 -2.43 13.37 -8.12
CA HIS A 132 -1.79 12.59 -9.19
C HIS A 132 -1.95 11.08 -9.02
N LEU A 133 -2.72 10.64 -8.02
CA LEU A 133 -2.91 9.22 -7.71
C LEU A 133 -3.56 8.49 -8.90
N ARG A 134 -3.03 7.32 -9.25
CA ARG A 134 -3.53 6.45 -10.32
C ARG A 134 -3.94 5.08 -9.82
N ALA A 135 -3.28 4.60 -8.78
CA ALA A 135 -3.56 3.28 -8.23
C ALA A 135 -3.48 3.28 -6.70
N ILE A 136 -4.40 2.55 -6.09
CA ILE A 136 -4.28 2.07 -4.72
C ILE A 136 -3.81 0.62 -4.81
N VAL A 137 -2.77 0.29 -4.05
CA VAL A 137 -2.19 -1.05 -4.02
C VAL A 137 -2.29 -1.60 -2.61
N THR A 138 -3.02 -2.71 -2.45
CA THR A 138 -3.07 -3.43 -1.18
C THR A 138 -2.11 -4.61 -1.17
N THR A 139 -1.44 -4.84 -0.04
CA THR A 139 -0.52 -5.96 0.16
C THR A 139 -1.07 -6.89 1.23
N GLY A 140 -1.80 -7.92 0.80
CA GLY A 140 -2.42 -8.89 1.69
C GLY A 140 -3.95 -8.87 1.67
N GLU A 141 -4.54 -9.88 2.27
CA GLU A 141 -5.99 -10.12 2.22
C GLU A 141 -6.75 -9.13 3.11
N LYS A 142 -6.35 -9.01 4.37
CA LYS A 142 -7.03 -8.14 5.34
C LYS A 142 -7.11 -6.69 4.89
N ALA A 143 -6.01 -6.14 4.36
CA ALA A 143 -6.00 -4.79 3.82
C ALA A 143 -7.00 -4.64 2.65
N THR A 144 -7.01 -5.64 1.74
CA THR A 144 -7.92 -5.63 0.58
C THR A 144 -9.39 -5.70 1.01
N GLU A 145 -9.72 -6.58 1.96
CA GLU A 145 -11.08 -6.69 2.51
C GLU A 145 -11.54 -5.39 3.18
N THR A 146 -10.67 -4.82 4.01
CA THR A 146 -11.00 -3.59 4.75
C THR A 146 -11.29 -2.44 3.79
N ILE A 147 -10.46 -2.22 2.76
CA ILE A 147 -10.72 -1.15 1.80
C ILE A 147 -11.94 -1.43 0.92
N CYS A 148 -12.14 -2.68 0.48
CA CYS A 148 -13.34 -3.04 -0.28
C CYS A 148 -14.62 -2.74 0.50
N ASN A 149 -14.66 -3.11 1.78
CA ASN A 149 -15.78 -2.81 2.66
C ASN A 149 -16.00 -1.29 2.83
N SER A 150 -14.92 -0.53 3.06
CA SER A 150 -14.98 0.94 3.21
C SER A 150 -15.46 1.67 1.95
N LEU A 151 -15.22 1.11 0.78
CA LEU A 151 -15.60 1.69 -0.51
C LEU A 151 -16.87 1.10 -1.12
N GLY A 152 -17.47 0.08 -0.51
CA GLY A 152 -18.64 -0.63 -1.04
C GLY A 152 -18.32 -1.47 -2.28
N ILE A 153 -17.06 -1.95 -2.42
CA ILE A 153 -16.65 -2.83 -3.51
C ILE A 153 -17.08 -4.26 -3.16
N LEU A 154 -18.04 -4.78 -3.90
CA LEU A 154 -18.66 -6.09 -3.60
C LEU A 154 -17.75 -7.28 -3.93
N THR A 155 -16.85 -7.13 -4.90
CA THR A 155 -15.96 -8.21 -5.32
C THR A 155 -14.53 -7.90 -4.92
N ILE A 156 -13.99 -8.71 -4.02
CA ILE A 156 -12.58 -8.61 -3.60
C ILE A 156 -11.69 -9.10 -4.75
N PRO A 157 -10.76 -8.27 -5.26
CA PRO A 157 -9.87 -8.68 -6.33
C PRO A 157 -9.00 -9.88 -5.93
N LYS A 158 -8.76 -10.79 -6.87
CA LYS A 158 -7.79 -11.87 -6.70
C LYS A 158 -6.37 -11.29 -6.64
N VAL A 159 -5.44 -12.05 -6.07
CA VAL A 159 -4.02 -11.66 -6.07
C VAL A 159 -3.53 -11.46 -7.49
N ASN A 160 -2.77 -10.39 -7.74
CA ASN A 160 -2.28 -9.94 -9.05
C ASN A 160 -3.38 -9.48 -10.02
N THR A 161 -4.54 -9.11 -9.50
CA THR A 161 -5.61 -8.48 -10.29
C THR A 161 -6.02 -7.14 -9.69
N PHE A 162 -6.80 -6.38 -10.44
CA PHE A 162 -7.34 -5.10 -10.00
C PHE A 162 -8.85 -5.02 -10.28
N VAL A 163 -9.48 -4.07 -9.60
CA VAL A 163 -10.85 -3.61 -9.87
C VAL A 163 -10.85 -2.09 -9.98
N THR A 164 -11.76 -1.54 -10.74
CA THR A 164 -11.99 -0.09 -10.73
C THR A 164 -12.68 0.29 -9.43
N THR A 165 -12.28 1.43 -8.84
CA THR A 165 -12.92 1.92 -7.62
C THR A 165 -14.08 2.85 -7.98
N PRO A 166 -15.08 3.01 -7.07
CA PRO A 166 -16.13 4.04 -7.23
C PRO A 166 -15.59 5.45 -7.01
N LEU A 167 -14.28 5.61 -6.84
CA LEU A 167 -13.62 6.87 -6.57
C LEU A 167 -13.06 7.45 -7.87
N ALA A 168 -13.48 8.66 -8.22
CA ALA A 168 -12.87 9.46 -9.26
C ALA A 168 -11.99 10.54 -8.62
N ILE A 169 -10.78 10.70 -9.14
CA ILE A 169 -9.94 11.85 -8.78
C ILE A 169 -10.53 13.05 -9.55
N ARG A 170 -11.05 14.04 -8.83
CA ARG A 170 -11.48 15.31 -9.42
C ARG A 170 -10.24 16.05 -9.93
N ARG A 171 -9.95 15.93 -11.21
CA ARG A 171 -9.12 16.91 -11.92
C ARG A 171 -9.99 18.11 -12.19
N GLY A 172 -9.62 19.26 -11.65
CA GLY A 172 -10.34 20.54 -11.66
C GLY A 172 -11.41 20.73 -12.73
N ALA A 173 -12.57 21.26 -12.28
CA ALA A 173 -13.73 21.75 -13.04
C ALA A 173 -14.69 20.72 -13.66
N GLY A 174 -15.81 20.49 -12.99
CA GLY A 174 -17.14 20.30 -13.60
C GLY A 174 -17.42 18.95 -14.24
N GLY A 175 -17.93 17.99 -13.49
CA GLY A 175 -18.53 16.78 -14.04
C GLY A 175 -19.07 15.87 -12.94
N GLU A 176 -20.39 15.66 -12.91
CA GLU A 176 -21.05 14.71 -12.04
C GLU A 176 -20.62 13.26 -12.37
N ALA A 177 -20.31 12.48 -11.36
CA ALA A 177 -19.96 11.05 -11.52
C ALA A 177 -21.23 10.23 -11.70
N ASP A 178 -21.37 9.58 -12.84
CA ASP A 178 -22.40 8.55 -13.08
C ASP A 178 -22.02 7.26 -12.37
N SER A 179 -22.94 6.76 -11.54
CA SER A 179 -22.74 5.64 -10.61
C SER A 179 -22.99 4.25 -11.25
N SER A 180 -23.15 4.14 -12.57
CA SER A 180 -23.72 2.95 -13.22
C SER A 180 -22.76 1.96 -13.88
N LEU A 181 -21.42 2.11 -13.78
CA LEU A 181 -20.48 1.23 -14.49
C LEU A 181 -19.60 0.39 -13.56
N PHE A 182 -20.21 -0.60 -12.91
CA PHE A 182 -19.49 -1.73 -12.34
C PHE A 182 -19.40 -2.87 -13.36
N THR A 183 -18.34 -2.93 -14.15
CA THR A 183 -18.09 -4.11 -14.98
C THR A 183 -16.75 -4.73 -14.60
N LEU A 184 -16.81 -5.97 -14.13
CA LEU A 184 -15.66 -6.84 -13.93
C LEU A 184 -15.04 -7.17 -15.31
N ASN A 185 -13.80 -6.77 -15.54
CA ASN A 185 -13.03 -7.28 -16.67
C ASN A 185 -11.91 -8.19 -16.15
N SER A 186 -12.16 -9.51 -16.19
CA SER A 186 -11.22 -10.56 -15.81
C SER A 186 -10.34 -11.05 -16.97
N GLN A 187 -10.38 -10.41 -18.14
CA GLN A 187 -9.60 -10.82 -19.31
C GLN A 187 -9.07 -9.58 -20.02
N LEU A 188 -7.83 -9.22 -19.75
CA LEU A 188 -7.03 -8.35 -20.61
C LEU A 188 -5.61 -8.91 -20.69
N GLU A 189 -5.45 -9.85 -21.60
CA GLU A 189 -4.17 -10.16 -22.20
C GLU A 189 -3.82 -9.07 -23.22
N ASP A 190 -2.64 -8.49 -23.06
CA ASP A 190 -1.75 -7.91 -24.07
C ASP A 190 -2.20 -6.74 -24.98
N ASN A 191 -3.23 -5.98 -24.68
CA ASN A 191 -3.37 -4.66 -25.35
C ASN A 191 -4.17 -3.66 -24.49
N PHE A 192 -3.49 -3.08 -23.53
CA PHE A 192 -4.07 -2.04 -22.69
C PHE A 192 -4.14 -0.73 -23.50
N GLN A 193 -5.27 -0.44 -24.13
CA GLN A 193 -5.56 0.91 -24.62
C GLN A 193 -5.75 1.84 -23.42
N PHE A 194 -4.67 2.52 -23.05
CA PHE A 194 -4.54 3.43 -21.90
C PHE A 194 -5.45 4.69 -21.97
N SER A 195 -6.23 4.85 -23.03
CA SER A 195 -6.94 6.10 -23.29
C SER A 195 -8.25 6.28 -22.54
N ILE A 196 -8.88 5.23 -22.02
CA ILE A 196 -10.20 5.32 -21.35
C ILE A 196 -10.07 5.34 -19.82
N LEU A 197 -8.95 4.88 -19.25
CA LEU A 197 -8.72 4.81 -17.80
C LEU A 197 -8.13 6.06 -17.16
N ASN A 198 -8.01 7.16 -17.90
CA ASN A 198 -7.33 8.39 -17.41
C ASN A 198 -8.07 9.13 -16.28
N SER A 199 -9.25 8.68 -15.85
CA SER A 199 -10.01 9.30 -14.76
C SER A 199 -10.41 8.33 -13.63
N GLN A 200 -10.26 7.02 -13.82
CA GLN A 200 -10.67 6.04 -12.81
C GLN A 200 -9.48 5.54 -12.00
N LEU A 201 -9.62 5.61 -10.68
CA LEU A 201 -8.68 5.05 -9.74
C LEU A 201 -8.87 3.53 -9.65
N VAL A 202 -7.80 2.76 -9.75
CA VAL A 202 -7.84 1.30 -9.62
C VAL A 202 -7.40 0.85 -8.25
N LEU A 203 -7.99 -0.24 -7.75
CA LEU A 203 -7.53 -0.98 -6.59
C LEU A 203 -6.86 -2.28 -7.06
N TYR A 204 -5.56 -2.38 -6.87
CA TYR A 204 -4.76 -3.55 -7.22
C TYR A 204 -4.40 -4.36 -5.97
N ARG A 205 -4.59 -5.68 -6.01
CA ARG A 205 -4.18 -6.57 -4.92
C ARG A 205 -2.87 -7.28 -5.27
N LEU A 206 -1.81 -6.96 -4.53
CA LEU A 206 -0.53 -7.67 -4.60
C LEU A 206 -0.46 -8.81 -3.57
N PRO A 207 0.42 -9.81 -3.80
CA PRO A 207 0.76 -10.78 -2.76
C PRO A 207 1.42 -10.06 -1.59
N SER A 208 1.23 -10.59 -0.39
CA SER A 208 1.89 -10.07 0.80
C SER A 208 3.42 -10.13 0.65
N SER A 209 4.10 -9.05 1.02
CA SER A 209 5.56 -8.99 1.11
C SER A 209 6.13 -9.75 2.33
N SER A 210 5.30 -10.23 3.23
CA SER A 210 5.71 -11.04 4.37
C SER A 210 6.41 -12.31 3.92
N ARG A 211 7.51 -12.69 4.58
CA ARG A 211 8.17 -13.99 4.34
C ARG A 211 7.33 -15.19 4.74
N ALA A 212 6.35 -15.00 5.62
CA ALA A 212 5.39 -16.03 5.97
C ALA A 212 4.38 -16.33 4.85
N TYR A 213 4.24 -15.44 3.85
CA TYR A 213 3.38 -15.66 2.70
C TYR A 213 4.03 -16.70 1.75
N PRO A 214 3.31 -17.79 1.35
CA PRO A 214 3.88 -18.94 0.63
C PRO A 214 4.12 -18.64 -0.87
N LEU A 215 4.93 -17.62 -1.16
CA LEU A 215 5.36 -17.24 -2.51
C LEU A 215 6.85 -16.91 -2.46
N SER A 216 7.62 -17.41 -3.46
CA SER A 216 9.05 -17.13 -3.55
C SER A 216 9.33 -15.64 -3.76
N PHE A 217 10.51 -15.18 -3.37
CA PHE A 217 10.93 -13.79 -3.53
C PHE A 217 10.83 -13.32 -4.98
N ASP A 218 11.33 -14.12 -5.93
CA ASP A 218 11.33 -13.77 -7.36
C ASP A 218 9.91 -13.61 -7.93
N LYS A 219 8.98 -14.47 -7.53
CA LYS A 219 7.57 -14.33 -7.92
C LYS A 219 6.90 -13.10 -7.30
N LYS A 220 7.30 -12.70 -6.10
CA LYS A 220 6.86 -11.43 -5.51
C LYS A 220 7.42 -10.25 -6.31
N VAL A 221 8.72 -10.28 -6.64
CA VAL A 221 9.37 -9.24 -7.46
C VAL A 221 8.66 -9.09 -8.82
N GLU A 222 8.37 -10.19 -9.50
CA GLU A 222 7.64 -10.18 -10.77
C GLU A 222 6.25 -9.54 -10.64
N ALA A 223 5.48 -9.93 -9.62
CA ALA A 223 4.14 -9.39 -9.37
C ALA A 223 4.16 -7.88 -9.10
N TYR A 224 5.10 -7.41 -8.25
CA TYR A 224 5.25 -6.00 -7.93
C TYR A 224 5.75 -5.21 -9.15
N ARG A 225 6.72 -5.73 -9.89
CA ARG A 225 7.22 -5.12 -11.12
C ARG A 225 6.10 -4.92 -12.15
N LYS A 226 5.26 -5.95 -12.38
CA LYS A 226 4.12 -5.85 -13.29
C LYS A 226 3.13 -4.77 -12.86
N CYS A 227 2.80 -4.71 -11.58
CA CYS A 227 1.90 -3.69 -11.04
C CYS A 227 2.49 -2.28 -11.18
N LEU A 228 3.69 -2.07 -10.65
CA LEU A 228 4.32 -0.75 -10.60
C LEU A 228 4.68 -0.23 -11.99
N GLY A 229 5.07 -1.10 -12.94
CA GLY A 229 5.40 -0.73 -14.31
C GLY A 229 4.27 -0.07 -15.08
N SER A 230 3.03 -0.26 -14.63
CA SER A 230 1.86 0.42 -15.20
C SER A 230 1.75 1.89 -14.79
N TYR A 231 2.43 2.30 -13.72
CA TYR A 231 2.25 3.63 -13.11
C TYR A 231 3.54 4.44 -12.98
N ILE A 232 4.67 3.78 -12.96
CA ILE A 232 5.99 4.37 -12.75
C ILE A 232 6.85 4.00 -13.96
N SER A 233 7.28 5.01 -14.72
CA SER A 233 8.28 4.87 -15.78
C SER A 233 9.65 5.01 -15.14
N ASP A 234 10.65 4.24 -15.44
CA ASP A 234 12.04 4.29 -14.96
C ASP A 234 12.46 3.04 -14.17
N PHE A 235 12.04 1.88 -14.66
CA PHE A 235 12.69 0.64 -14.26
C PHE A 235 14.05 0.54 -14.97
N ARG A 236 15.11 0.31 -14.23
CA ARG A 236 16.33 -0.19 -14.84
C ARG A 236 16.07 -1.65 -15.24
N LEU A 237 16.01 -1.89 -16.54
CA LEU A 237 15.95 -3.23 -17.13
C LEU A 237 17.27 -3.98 -16.87
#